data_24957ca5dd1831486bcbf0e619021373
#
_entry.id   24957ca5dd1831486bcbf0e619021373
#
_cell.length_a   1.000
_cell.length_b   1.000
_cell.length_c   1.000
_cell.angle_alpha   90.00
_cell.angle_beta   90.00
_cell.angle_gamma   90.00
#
_symmetry.space_group_name_H-M   'P 1'
#
loop_
_entity.id
_entity.type
_entity.pdbx_description
1 polymer ?
#
loop_
_entity_poly.entity_id
_entity_poly.type
_entity_poly.pdbx_seq_one_letter_code
_entity_poly.pdbx_strand_id
1 'polypeptide(L)'
;WHLGFRPHFGPEKSGYMHHFGPMSGGVGYYSHSARKPDSDLELDGQPYDEPGYLTDLISSRAAQYVRDRAHARQPFILSLHYTAPHWPWETRSQGGIDPEISRDIAHLDGGNVETYQTMIREMDEGIGWVVDALKETGQLEDTVIIFTSDNGGERFSDNWPLVGGKMDLT
;
A
#
# COMPACT_ATOMS: atom_id res chain seq x y z
N TRP A 1 -7.66 -1.07 2.55
CA TRP A 1 -8.60 -2.18 2.51
C TRP A 1 -9.40 -2.23 1.21
N HIS A 2 -10.14 -1.20 0.88
CA HIS A 2 -10.91 -0.99 -0.36
C HIS A 2 -11.90 -2.12 -0.74
N LEU A 3 -12.32 -2.93 0.23
CA LEU A 3 -13.35 -3.96 0.05
C LEU A 3 -14.63 -3.62 0.83
N GLY A 4 -14.96 -2.35 0.92
CA GLY A 4 -16.09 -1.78 1.63
C GLY A 4 -15.68 -1.12 2.94
N PHE A 5 -16.63 -0.41 3.55
CA PHE A 5 -16.39 0.42 4.72
C PHE A 5 -17.10 -0.10 5.96
N ARG A 6 -16.61 0.33 7.12
CA ARG A 6 -17.24 0.06 8.41
C ARG A 6 -18.67 0.62 8.46
N PRO A 7 -19.52 0.04 9.26
CA PRO A 7 -19.29 -1.06 10.21
C PRO A 7 -19.43 -2.47 9.61
N HIS A 8 -19.80 -2.59 8.35
CA HIS A 8 -20.21 -3.88 7.77
C HIS A 8 -19.06 -4.64 7.09
N PHE A 9 -18.07 -3.93 6.57
CA PHE A 9 -17.04 -4.46 5.66
C PHE A 9 -15.61 -4.14 6.11
N GLY A 10 -15.29 -4.23 7.38
CA GLY A 10 -13.91 -4.10 7.85
C GLY A 10 -13.09 -5.38 7.66
N PRO A 11 -11.76 -5.30 7.69
CA PRO A 11 -10.87 -6.46 7.60
C PRO A 11 -11.18 -7.54 8.65
N GLU A 12 -11.53 -7.15 9.86
CA GLU A 12 -11.93 -8.05 10.94
C GLU A 12 -13.20 -8.86 10.63
N LYS A 13 -14.06 -8.36 9.74
CA LYS A 13 -15.24 -9.09 9.25
C LYS A 13 -14.88 -10.15 8.22
N SER A 14 -13.67 -10.07 7.69
CA SER A 14 -13.11 -10.98 6.68
C SER A 14 -12.06 -11.93 7.25
N GLY A 15 -11.96 -12.00 8.58
CA GLY A 15 -11.09 -12.98 9.27
C GLY A 15 -9.68 -12.47 9.59
N TYR A 16 -9.36 -11.21 9.29
CA TYR A 16 -8.08 -10.62 9.70
C TYR A 16 -8.12 -10.21 11.17
N MET A 17 -7.10 -10.60 11.91
CA MET A 17 -6.94 -10.26 13.34
C MET A 17 -6.26 -8.90 13.54
N HIS A 18 -5.49 -8.48 12.56
CA HIS A 18 -4.77 -7.20 12.59
C HIS A 18 -4.95 -6.49 11.25
N HIS A 19 -5.06 -5.20 11.31
CA HIS A 19 -5.12 -4.32 10.15
C HIS A 19 -4.38 -3.02 10.44
N PHE A 20 -3.54 -2.60 9.51
CA PHE A 20 -2.99 -1.26 9.44
C PHE A 20 -3.07 -0.76 8.01
N GLY A 21 -3.58 0.45 7.82
CA GLY A 21 -3.61 1.10 6.50
C GLY A 21 -4.90 1.86 6.23
N PRO A 22 -5.01 2.48 5.06
CA PRO A 22 -6.20 3.21 4.68
C PRO A 22 -7.36 2.26 4.35
N MET A 23 -8.57 2.72 4.59
CA MET A 23 -9.79 2.03 4.17
C MET A 23 -10.15 2.32 2.72
N SER A 24 -9.75 3.46 2.18
CA SER A 24 -9.94 3.85 0.78
C SER A 24 -8.87 3.26 -0.15
N GLY A 25 -9.20 3.16 -1.43
CA GLY A 25 -8.29 2.60 -2.44
C GLY A 25 -7.21 3.55 -2.93
N GLY A 26 -7.47 4.85 -2.92
CA GLY A 26 -6.51 5.88 -3.31
C GLY A 26 -6.45 6.97 -2.25
N VAL A 27 -5.26 7.20 -1.71
CA VAL A 27 -5.00 8.20 -0.67
C VAL A 27 -3.67 8.89 -0.96
N GLY A 28 -3.50 10.12 -0.49
CA GLY A 28 -2.20 10.79 -0.50
C GLY A 28 -1.21 10.03 0.38
N TYR A 29 0.04 9.93 -0.08
CA TYR A 29 1.06 9.13 0.62
C TYR A 29 1.59 9.78 1.89
N TYR A 30 1.33 11.08 2.06
CA TYR A 30 1.67 11.84 3.25
C TYR A 30 0.45 12.34 4.00
N SER A 31 -0.64 12.69 3.29
CA SER A 31 -1.88 13.10 3.93
C SER A 31 -2.67 11.93 4.48
N HIS A 32 -2.41 10.72 3.98
CA HIS A 32 -3.14 9.49 4.26
C HIS A 32 -4.66 9.65 4.10
N SER A 33 -5.09 10.58 3.25
CA SER A 33 -6.49 10.93 3.06
C SER A 33 -6.89 10.83 1.59
N ALA A 34 -8.09 10.33 1.35
CA ALA A 34 -8.68 10.26 0.02
C ALA A 34 -9.44 11.54 -0.35
N ARG A 35 -10.22 12.10 0.56
CA ARG A 35 -11.10 13.27 0.32
C ARG A 35 -11.43 14.05 1.58
N LYS A 36 -10.98 13.64 2.74
CA LYS A 36 -11.31 14.23 4.03
C LYS A 36 -10.12 15.01 4.56
N PRO A 37 -10.34 16.03 5.37
CA PRO A 37 -9.25 16.68 6.07
C PRO A 37 -8.52 15.74 7.05
N ASP A 38 -9.20 14.69 7.52
CA ASP A 38 -8.66 13.74 8.48
C ASP A 38 -8.01 12.54 7.76
N SER A 39 -7.02 11.94 8.39
CA SER A 39 -6.38 10.70 7.94
C SER A 39 -7.41 9.58 7.78
N ASP A 40 -7.24 8.76 6.75
CA ASP A 40 -8.04 7.55 6.50
C ASP A 40 -7.35 6.29 7.05
N LEU A 41 -6.23 6.48 7.77
CA LEU A 41 -5.54 5.36 8.40
C LEU A 41 -6.35 4.79 9.55
N GLU A 42 -6.33 3.48 9.62
CA GLU A 42 -6.85 2.73 10.76
C GLU A 42 -5.80 1.75 11.27
N LEU A 43 -5.81 1.54 12.57
CA LEU A 43 -5.11 0.45 13.24
C LEU A 43 -6.13 -0.38 14.02
N ASP A 44 -6.33 -1.63 13.62
CA ASP A 44 -7.25 -2.59 14.26
C ASP A 44 -8.66 -2.01 14.48
N GLY A 45 -9.15 -1.28 13.49
CA GLY A 45 -10.50 -0.71 13.50
C GLY A 45 -10.67 0.61 14.22
N GLN A 46 -9.59 1.20 14.69
CA GLN A 46 -9.59 2.53 15.29
C GLN A 46 -8.91 3.54 14.37
N PRO A 47 -9.42 4.77 14.29
CA PRO A 47 -8.72 5.84 13.61
C PRO A 47 -7.29 5.95 14.13
N TYR A 48 -6.36 6.11 13.21
CA TYR A 48 -4.94 6.18 13.52
C TYR A 48 -4.26 7.32 12.76
N ASP A 49 -3.30 7.95 13.38
CA ASP A 49 -2.52 9.01 12.77
C ASP A 49 -1.04 8.77 13.02
N GLU A 50 -0.26 8.75 11.97
CA GLU A 50 1.19 8.57 12.02
C GLU A 50 1.80 9.32 10.83
N PRO A 51 2.69 10.28 11.04
CA PRO A 51 3.33 10.99 9.95
C PRO A 51 4.33 10.09 9.22
N GLY A 52 4.42 10.25 7.91
CA GLY A 52 5.41 9.54 7.11
C GLY A 52 4.91 9.17 5.72
N TYR A 53 5.80 8.60 4.94
CA TYR A 53 5.48 8.10 3.61
C TYR A 53 4.75 6.76 3.71
N LEU A 54 3.53 6.67 3.20
CA LEU A 54 2.64 5.52 3.41
C LEU A 54 3.27 4.18 3.00
N THR A 55 4.00 4.15 1.90
CA THR A 55 4.70 2.94 1.45
C THR A 55 5.70 2.43 2.51
N ASP A 56 6.43 3.35 3.14
CA ASP A 56 7.39 3.01 4.20
C ASP A 56 6.68 2.58 5.49
N LEU A 57 5.58 3.24 5.84
CA LEU A 57 4.78 2.87 7.01
C LEU A 57 4.23 1.46 6.88
N ILE A 58 3.66 1.13 5.73
CA ILE A 58 3.14 -0.22 5.43
C ILE A 58 4.27 -1.24 5.49
N SER A 59 5.40 -0.96 4.84
CA SER A 59 6.54 -1.88 4.75
C SER A 59 7.16 -2.17 6.11
N SER A 60 7.42 -1.12 6.90
CA SER A 60 8.03 -1.26 8.22
C SER A 60 7.14 -2.05 9.18
N ARG A 61 5.83 -1.80 9.15
CA ARG A 61 4.87 -2.55 9.98
C ARG A 61 4.76 -4.01 9.53
N ALA A 62 4.76 -4.27 8.23
CA ALA A 62 4.76 -5.63 7.71
C ALA A 62 6.02 -6.40 8.14
N ALA A 63 7.19 -5.79 8.01
CA ALA A 63 8.45 -6.39 8.47
C ALA A 63 8.47 -6.63 9.99
N GLN A 64 7.94 -5.68 10.78
CA GLN A 64 7.82 -5.87 12.22
C GLN A 64 6.84 -7.00 12.57
N TYR A 65 5.71 -7.08 11.87
CA TYR A 65 4.74 -8.16 12.07
C TYR A 65 5.36 -9.53 11.82
N VAL A 66 6.18 -9.69 10.78
CA VAL A 66 6.93 -10.92 10.51
C VAL A 66 7.81 -11.29 11.71
N ARG A 67 8.58 -10.35 12.24
CA ARG A 67 9.45 -10.58 13.41
C ARG A 67 8.64 -10.98 14.64
N ASP A 68 7.52 -10.33 14.89
CA ASP A 68 6.65 -10.64 16.04
C ASP A 68 6.03 -12.04 15.94
N ARG A 69 5.62 -12.46 14.73
CA ARG A 69 5.08 -13.80 14.51
C ARG A 69 6.14 -14.89 14.64
N ALA A 70 7.35 -14.62 14.14
CA ALA A 70 8.47 -15.52 14.33
C ALA A 70 8.80 -15.71 15.82
N HIS A 71 8.86 -14.63 16.57
CA HIS A 71 9.12 -14.67 18.01
C HIS A 71 8.03 -15.45 18.76
N ALA A 72 6.78 -15.25 18.39
CA ALA A 72 5.65 -15.97 18.95
C ALA A 72 5.53 -17.44 18.47
N ARG A 73 6.32 -17.85 17.48
CA ARG A 73 6.24 -19.15 16.79
C ARG A 73 4.84 -19.45 16.26
N GLN A 74 4.22 -18.47 15.66
CA GLN A 74 2.87 -18.57 15.12
C GLN A 74 2.89 -18.48 13.60
N PRO A 75 2.26 -19.42 12.89
CA PRO A 75 2.04 -19.27 11.47
C PRO A 75 1.12 -18.07 11.20
N PHE A 76 1.28 -17.44 10.03
CA PHE A 76 0.49 -16.28 9.66
C PHE A 76 0.17 -16.26 8.18
N ILE A 77 -0.85 -15.48 7.84
CA ILE A 77 -1.09 -14.97 6.50
C ILE A 77 -0.93 -13.46 6.59
N LEU A 78 -0.06 -12.90 5.77
CA LEU A 78 0.12 -11.47 5.61
C LEU A 78 -0.37 -11.05 4.23
N SER A 79 -1.44 -10.28 4.20
CA SER A 79 -1.99 -9.70 2.98
C SER A 79 -1.51 -8.25 2.90
N LEU A 80 -0.47 -8.00 2.12
CA LEU A 80 0.23 -6.74 2.03
C LEU A 80 -0.23 -5.98 0.78
N HIS A 81 -1.03 -4.94 0.98
CA HIS A 81 -1.62 -4.16 -0.10
C HIS A 81 -0.99 -2.77 -0.15
N TYR A 82 -0.08 -2.57 -1.07
CA TYR A 82 0.46 -1.25 -1.35
C TYR A 82 -0.54 -0.42 -2.16
N THR A 83 -0.63 0.86 -1.85
CA THR A 83 -1.30 1.83 -2.72
C THR A 83 -0.41 2.23 -3.90
N ALA A 84 0.90 2.13 -3.76
CA ALA A 84 1.85 2.41 -4.83
C ALA A 84 1.70 1.40 -5.99
N PRO A 85 1.80 1.86 -7.24
CA PRO A 85 2.06 3.23 -7.71
C PRO A 85 0.80 4.00 -8.11
N HIS A 86 -0.33 3.81 -7.41
CA HIS A 86 -1.55 4.57 -7.65
C HIS A 86 -1.33 6.08 -7.44
N TRP A 87 -2.01 6.93 -8.20
CA TRP A 87 -2.01 8.37 -7.92
C TRP A 87 -2.69 8.68 -6.56
N PRO A 88 -2.34 9.85 -5.94
CA PRO A 88 -1.42 10.90 -6.41
C PRO A 88 0.02 10.39 -6.45
N TRP A 89 0.79 10.89 -7.44
CA TRP A 89 2.18 10.44 -7.62
C TRP A 89 3.11 11.21 -6.70
N GLU A 90 3.34 10.66 -5.54
CA GLU A 90 4.19 11.21 -4.49
C GLU A 90 5.32 10.24 -4.19
N THR A 91 6.54 10.74 -4.12
CA THR A 91 7.73 9.96 -3.76
C THR A 91 8.20 10.31 -2.36
N ARG A 92 9.00 9.43 -1.78
CA ARG A 92 9.60 9.61 -0.44
C ARG A 92 10.36 10.94 -0.33
N SER A 93 11.04 11.37 -1.39
CA SER A 93 11.85 12.59 -1.36
C SER A 93 11.05 13.90 -1.52
N GLN A 94 9.82 13.84 -2.00
CA GLN A 94 9.01 15.03 -2.28
C GLN A 94 8.28 15.58 -1.05
N GLY A 95 8.12 14.77 -0.01
CA GLY A 95 7.56 15.24 1.25
C GLY A 95 6.06 15.57 1.23
N GLY A 96 5.35 15.11 0.22
CA GLY A 96 3.92 15.35 0.03
C GLY A 96 3.61 16.45 -0.99
N ILE A 97 2.50 16.30 -1.68
CA ILE A 97 1.95 17.30 -2.59
C ILE A 97 0.99 18.21 -1.80
N ASP A 98 0.82 19.45 -2.27
CA ASP A 98 -0.19 20.35 -1.74
C ASP A 98 -1.55 19.62 -1.61
N PRO A 99 -2.17 19.64 -0.41
CA PRO A 99 -3.46 19.00 -0.19
C PRO A 99 -4.57 19.44 -1.14
N GLU A 100 -4.49 20.64 -1.71
CA GLU A 100 -5.45 21.10 -2.72
C GLU A 100 -5.27 20.37 -4.05
N ILE A 101 -4.04 20.03 -4.41
CA ILE A 101 -3.74 19.24 -5.62
C ILE A 101 -4.14 17.78 -5.41
N SER A 102 -3.94 17.23 -4.24
CA SER A 102 -4.30 15.83 -3.92
C SER A 102 -5.80 15.60 -3.78
N ARG A 103 -6.61 16.66 -3.71
CA ARG A 103 -8.08 16.56 -3.60
C ARG A 103 -8.77 16.31 -4.94
N ASP A 104 -8.15 16.62 -6.03
CA ASP A 104 -8.74 16.37 -7.34
C ASP A 104 -8.41 14.94 -7.80
N ILE A 105 -9.32 14.03 -7.50
CA ILE A 105 -9.21 12.62 -7.88
C ILE A 105 -9.29 12.43 -9.40
N ALA A 106 -9.98 13.32 -10.11
CA ALA A 106 -9.98 13.34 -11.56
C ALA A 106 -8.69 13.93 -12.13
N HIS A 107 -7.74 14.21 -11.25
CA HIS A 107 -6.52 14.89 -11.52
C HIS A 107 -5.62 14.06 -12.41
N LEU A 108 -5.72 14.37 -13.64
CA LEU A 108 -4.87 13.79 -14.67
C LEU A 108 -3.52 14.51 -14.77
N ASP A 109 -3.33 15.55 -13.98
CA ASP A 109 -2.12 16.37 -13.96
C ASP A 109 -1.16 15.89 -12.88
N GLY A 110 0.05 16.26 -12.97
CA GLY A 110 1.10 15.81 -12.07
C GLY A 110 1.59 14.41 -12.42
N GLY A 111 2.68 14.05 -11.80
CA GLY A 111 3.40 12.84 -12.12
C GLY A 111 4.05 12.87 -13.51
N ASN A 112 4.99 12.01 -13.64
CA ASN A 112 5.67 11.71 -14.90
C ASN A 112 6.25 10.29 -14.77
N VAL A 113 6.83 9.79 -15.84
CA VAL A 113 7.43 8.45 -15.88
C VAL A 113 8.49 8.26 -14.79
N GLU A 114 9.31 9.29 -14.52
CA GLU A 114 10.37 9.21 -13.52
C GLU A 114 9.79 9.09 -12.09
N THR A 115 8.78 9.90 -11.77
CA THR A 115 8.07 9.82 -10.50
C THR A 115 7.41 8.44 -10.32
N TYR A 116 6.71 7.95 -11.34
CA TYR A 116 6.07 6.65 -11.33
C TYR A 116 7.09 5.52 -11.10
N GLN A 117 8.20 5.54 -11.82
CA GLN A 117 9.28 4.55 -11.65
C GLN A 117 9.92 4.65 -10.26
N THR A 118 10.03 5.84 -9.70
CA THR A 118 10.57 6.04 -8.36
C THR A 118 9.65 5.43 -7.31
N MET A 119 8.34 5.64 -7.41
CA MET A 119 7.35 5.00 -6.51
C MET A 119 7.41 3.48 -6.56
N ILE A 120 7.62 2.89 -7.76
CA ILE A 120 7.79 1.44 -7.92
C ILE A 120 9.07 0.97 -7.22
N ARG A 121 10.20 1.68 -7.38
CA ARG A 121 11.45 1.34 -6.68
C ARG A 121 11.30 1.44 -5.17
N GLU A 122 10.64 2.46 -4.66
CA GLU A 122 10.40 2.64 -3.24
C GLU A 122 9.49 1.53 -2.66
N MET A 123 8.51 1.08 -3.44
CA MET A 123 7.71 -0.09 -3.10
C MET A 123 8.53 -1.38 -3.09
N ASP A 124 9.39 -1.59 -4.09
CA ASP A 124 10.27 -2.75 -4.19
C ASP A 124 11.26 -2.79 -3.01
N GLU A 125 11.83 -1.65 -2.63
CA GLU A 125 12.64 -1.52 -1.42
C GLU A 125 11.85 -1.94 -0.17
N GLY A 126 10.61 -1.49 -0.05
CA GLY A 126 9.71 -1.86 1.06
C GLY A 126 9.39 -3.35 1.10
N ILE A 127 9.19 -3.98 -0.05
CA ILE A 127 9.07 -5.44 -0.17
C ILE A 127 10.37 -6.11 0.29
N GLY A 128 11.52 -5.53 -0.07
CA GLY A 128 12.82 -5.98 0.40
C GLY A 128 12.91 -6.05 1.92
N TRP A 129 12.40 -5.06 2.65
CA TRP A 129 12.40 -5.08 4.13
C TRP A 129 11.61 -6.24 4.70
N VAL A 130 10.50 -6.62 4.08
CA VAL A 130 9.69 -7.77 4.51
C VAL A 130 10.42 -9.09 4.23
N VAL A 131 11.03 -9.22 3.06
CA VAL A 131 11.82 -10.40 2.69
C VAL A 131 13.04 -10.55 3.60
N ASP A 132 13.70 -9.44 3.95
CA ASP A 132 14.83 -9.47 4.86
C ASP A 132 14.40 -9.86 6.29
N ALA A 133 13.23 -9.40 6.76
CA ALA A 133 12.67 -9.88 8.02
C ALA A 133 12.40 -11.38 8.02
N LEU A 134 11.92 -11.95 6.91
CA LEU A 134 11.76 -13.41 6.76
C LEU A 134 13.09 -14.15 6.80
N LYS A 135 14.15 -13.62 6.17
CA LYS A 135 15.50 -14.18 6.23
C LYS A 135 16.08 -14.12 7.63
N GLU A 136 16.02 -12.94 8.27
CA GLU A 136 16.53 -12.69 9.63
C GLU A 136 15.89 -13.64 10.65
N THR A 137 14.63 -13.95 10.47
CA THR A 137 13.86 -14.83 11.37
C THR A 137 13.91 -16.31 10.98
N GLY A 138 14.59 -16.64 9.88
CA GLY A 138 14.70 -18.02 9.39
C GLY A 138 13.41 -18.60 8.81
N GLN A 139 12.45 -17.76 8.44
CA GLN A 139 11.13 -18.18 7.94
C GLN A 139 11.03 -18.18 6.41
N LEU A 140 12.04 -17.68 5.70
CA LEU A 140 11.95 -17.50 4.24
C LEU A 140 11.69 -18.82 3.50
N GLU A 141 12.38 -19.89 3.87
CA GLU A 141 12.26 -21.21 3.22
C GLU A 141 10.90 -21.89 3.47
N ASP A 142 10.21 -21.48 4.54
CA ASP A 142 8.89 -22.01 4.91
C ASP A 142 7.75 -21.04 4.53
N THR A 143 8.05 -20.01 3.75
CA THR A 143 7.08 -18.98 3.36
C THR A 143 6.82 -19.01 1.86
N VAL A 144 5.56 -19.08 1.47
CA VAL A 144 5.13 -18.84 0.08
C VAL A 144 4.89 -17.36 -0.11
N ILE A 145 5.61 -16.75 -1.04
CA ILE A 145 5.45 -15.34 -1.41
C ILE A 145 4.74 -15.28 -2.76
N ILE A 146 3.63 -14.56 -2.81
CA ILE A 146 2.86 -14.31 -4.03
C ILE A 146 2.86 -12.81 -4.28
N PHE A 147 3.34 -12.40 -5.44
CA PHE A 147 3.29 -11.01 -5.91
C PHE A 147 2.32 -10.90 -7.09
N THR A 148 1.40 -9.96 -7.01
CA THR A 148 0.43 -9.70 -8.07
C THR A 148 -0.01 -8.24 -8.07
N SER A 149 -0.63 -7.80 -9.17
CA SER A 149 -1.33 -6.54 -9.26
C SER A 149 -2.84 -6.78 -9.26
N ASP A 150 -3.61 -5.81 -8.79
CA ASP A 150 -5.07 -5.85 -8.78
C ASP A 150 -5.66 -5.60 -10.18
N ASN A 151 -4.95 -4.84 -11.02
CA ASN A 151 -5.33 -4.53 -12.41
C ASN A 151 -4.10 -4.18 -13.26
N GLY A 152 -4.30 -4.01 -14.54
CA GLY A 152 -3.30 -3.47 -15.45
C GLY A 152 -2.92 -2.04 -15.08
N GLY A 153 -1.72 -1.67 -15.49
CA GLY A 153 -1.19 -0.36 -15.17
C GLY A 153 -1.93 0.78 -15.88
N GLU A 154 -1.76 1.96 -15.33
CA GLU A 154 -2.34 3.19 -15.84
C GLU A 154 -1.32 3.98 -16.70
N ARG A 155 -1.56 5.24 -16.90
CA ARG A 155 -0.96 6.19 -17.85
C ARG A 155 0.56 6.08 -18.12
N PHE A 156 1.37 5.73 -17.14
CA PHE A 156 2.83 5.66 -17.28
C PHE A 156 3.37 4.24 -17.36
N SER A 157 2.47 3.25 -17.40
CA SER A 157 2.86 1.84 -17.43
C SER A 157 2.99 1.32 -18.86
N ASP A 158 3.79 0.26 -18.99
CA ASP A 158 3.81 -0.60 -20.15
C ASP A 158 3.25 -1.98 -19.75
N ASN A 159 2.13 -2.36 -20.34
CA ASN A 159 1.45 -3.62 -20.03
C ASN A 159 1.84 -4.78 -20.99
N TRP A 160 2.76 -4.52 -21.93
CA TRP A 160 3.22 -5.58 -22.83
C TRP A 160 3.78 -6.80 -22.03
N PRO A 161 3.48 -8.07 -22.42
CA PRO A 161 2.80 -8.51 -23.64
C PRO A 161 1.26 -8.54 -23.57
N LEU A 162 0.67 -8.11 -22.46
CA LEU A 162 -0.78 -8.01 -22.31
C LEU A 162 -1.32 -6.78 -23.03
N VAL A 163 -2.57 -6.83 -23.43
CA VAL A 163 -3.26 -5.72 -24.10
C VAL A 163 -4.18 -5.02 -23.10
N GLY A 164 -4.31 -3.71 -23.28
CA GLY A 164 -5.15 -2.89 -22.40
C GLY A 164 -4.41 -2.40 -21.15
N GLY A 165 -5.12 -1.72 -20.29
CA GLY A 165 -4.63 -1.13 -19.07
C GLY A 165 -5.72 -1.06 -18.01
N LYS A 166 -5.51 -0.24 -16.99
CA LYS A 166 -6.53 0.04 -15.99
C LYS A 166 -7.78 0.60 -16.69
N MET A 167 -8.96 0.12 -16.31
CA MET A 167 -10.29 0.43 -16.88
C MET A 167 -10.63 -0.27 -18.20
N ASP A 168 -9.71 -0.95 -18.83
CA ASP A 168 -10.04 -1.78 -19.97
C ASP A 168 -10.62 -3.13 -19.50
N LEU A 169 -11.79 -3.47 -20.02
CA LEU A 169 -12.51 -4.70 -19.68
C LEU A 169 -12.44 -5.74 -20.83
N THR A 170 -11.30 -5.86 -21.46
CA THR A 170 -11.08 -6.78 -22.59
C THR A 170 -10.43 -8.08 -22.15
#